data_76f8259636cac5159dce7a140c0d0e01
#
_entry.id   76f8259636cac5159dce7a140c0d0e01
#
_cell.length_a   1.000
_cell.length_b   1.000
_cell.length_c   1.000
_cell.angle_alpha   90.00
_cell.angle_beta   90.00
_cell.angle_gamma   90.00
#
_symmetry.space_group_name_H-M   'P 1'
#
loop_
_entity.id
_entity.type
_entity.pdbx_description
1 polymer ?
#
loop_
_entity_poly.entity_id
_entity_poly.type
_entity_poly.pdbx_seq_one_letter_code
_entity_poly.pdbx_strand_id
1 'polypeptide(L)'
;IFIMKGLYYTQFTETHGMIPYSEASDPNIQLPVYDAQIDIYKGIITELDQAIAIIGSNTTTGEGVDQLGENDVIFGGNMQNWKKLANSLKLRIALRASGAPGEDFSANAASEAIASGVLAETDALFTAYIEESNIWGGSASYGDIWHNFAGSQWRATEAMVNILQNNNDPRLSKITKPSVGGTMTILKPSTGENVALIDDHVAFLQS
;
A
#
# COMPACT_ATOMS: atom_id res chain seq x y z
N ILE A 1 14.59 3.94 -8.74
CA ILE A 1 14.43 4.96 -7.70
C ILE A 1 13.00 5.49 -7.70
N PHE A 2 12.47 6.05 -8.79
CA PHE A 2 11.13 6.68 -8.85
C PHE A 2 9.99 5.80 -8.34
N ILE A 3 9.98 4.50 -8.72
CA ILE A 3 8.91 3.58 -8.32
C ILE A 3 8.89 3.38 -6.80
N MET A 4 10.06 3.17 -6.19
CA MET A 4 10.16 3.01 -4.74
C MET A 4 9.89 4.32 -4.00
N LYS A 5 10.36 5.46 -4.54
CA LYS A 5 9.99 6.78 -4.03
C LYS A 5 8.46 6.94 -4.04
N GLY A 6 7.82 6.64 -5.17
CA GLY A 6 6.37 6.71 -5.31
C GLY A 6 5.64 5.83 -4.29
N LEU A 7 6.10 4.59 -4.07
CA LEU A 7 5.53 3.69 -3.07
C LEU A 7 5.59 4.28 -1.65
N TYR A 8 6.78 4.75 -1.23
CA TYR A 8 6.96 5.28 0.12
C TYR A 8 6.23 6.60 0.32
N TYR A 9 6.30 7.53 -0.63
CA TYR A 9 5.59 8.81 -0.51
C TYR A 9 4.07 8.66 -0.56
N THR A 10 3.55 7.70 -1.33
CA THR A 10 2.13 7.36 -1.29
C THR A 10 1.72 6.93 0.12
N GLN A 11 2.46 5.99 0.71
CA GLN A 11 2.20 5.51 2.06
C GLN A 11 2.32 6.62 3.10
N PHE A 12 3.31 7.49 2.94
CA PHE A 12 3.60 8.56 3.87
C PHE A 12 2.51 9.65 3.86
N THR A 13 2.11 10.10 2.67
CA THR A 13 1.00 11.07 2.55
C THR A 13 -0.36 10.48 2.93
N GLU A 14 -0.59 9.18 2.67
CA GLU A 14 -1.82 8.48 3.10
C GLU A 14 -1.94 8.39 4.62
N THR A 15 -0.82 8.39 5.34
CA THR A 15 -0.78 8.32 6.81
C THR A 15 -0.82 9.69 7.46
N HIS A 16 -0.11 10.67 6.88
CA HIS A 16 0.12 11.98 7.51
C HIS A 16 -0.59 13.15 6.81
N GLY A 17 -1.16 12.94 5.62
CA GLY A 17 -1.78 14.01 4.82
C GLY A 17 -0.71 14.85 4.13
N MET A 18 -0.66 16.13 4.45
CA MET A 18 0.35 17.05 3.91
C MET A 18 1.74 16.69 4.44
N ILE A 19 2.70 16.55 3.54
CA ILE A 19 4.11 16.27 3.85
C ILE A 19 5.02 17.05 2.90
N PRO A 20 6.28 17.28 3.25
CA PRO A 20 7.26 17.78 2.30
C PRO A 20 7.50 16.78 1.18
N TYR A 21 7.33 17.22 -0.06
CA TYR A 21 7.52 16.38 -1.26
C TYR A 21 8.34 17.13 -2.33
N SER A 22 7.87 18.29 -2.77
CA SER A 22 8.50 19.03 -3.87
C SER A 22 9.91 19.52 -3.55
N GLU A 23 10.16 19.89 -2.31
CA GLU A 23 11.43 20.43 -1.83
C GLU A 23 12.21 19.46 -0.92
N ALA A 24 11.64 18.30 -0.59
CA ALA A 24 12.19 17.39 0.42
C ALA A 24 13.61 16.86 0.14
N SER A 25 14.03 16.87 -1.12
CA SER A 25 15.35 16.36 -1.53
C SER A 25 16.33 17.44 -1.97
N ASP A 26 16.01 18.72 -1.81
CA ASP A 26 16.93 19.80 -2.13
C ASP A 26 17.83 20.10 -0.91
N PRO A 27 19.15 19.85 -1.03
CA PRO A 27 20.08 20.08 0.07
C PRO A 27 20.27 21.55 0.46
N ASN A 28 19.79 22.48 -0.37
CA ASN A 28 19.86 23.92 -0.10
C ASN A 28 18.64 24.43 0.68
N ILE A 29 17.59 23.62 0.79
CA ILE A 29 16.37 23.99 1.51
C ILE A 29 16.37 23.32 2.87
N GLN A 30 16.54 24.12 3.92
CA GLN A 30 16.54 23.61 5.31
C GLN A 30 15.14 23.37 5.86
N LEU A 31 14.16 24.11 5.38
CA LEU A 31 12.76 24.04 5.82
C LEU A 31 11.85 23.86 4.59
N PRO A 32 11.71 22.62 4.10
CA PRO A 32 10.87 22.37 2.94
C PRO A 32 9.39 22.63 3.26
N VAL A 33 8.66 23.10 2.25
CA VAL A 33 7.22 23.32 2.35
C VAL A 33 6.45 22.00 2.47
N TYR A 34 5.29 22.07 3.12
CA TYR A 34 4.34 20.98 3.14
C TYR A 34 3.40 21.07 1.94
N ASP A 35 3.48 20.11 1.05
CA ASP A 35 2.65 20.06 -0.15
C ASP A 35 1.26 19.50 0.16
N ALA A 36 0.25 19.94 -0.56
CA ALA A 36 -1.07 19.37 -0.48
C ALA A 36 -1.06 17.93 -1.03
N GLN A 37 -1.82 17.02 -0.41
CA GLN A 37 -1.83 15.61 -0.80
C GLN A 37 -2.15 15.40 -2.29
N ILE A 38 -3.03 16.22 -2.85
CA ILE A 38 -3.40 16.14 -4.27
C ILE A 38 -2.21 16.46 -5.18
N ASP A 39 -1.37 17.44 -4.81
CA ASP A 39 -0.19 17.81 -5.57
C ASP A 39 0.92 16.76 -5.44
N ILE A 40 1.04 16.15 -4.25
CA ILE A 40 1.92 15.01 -4.03
C ILE A 40 1.53 13.85 -4.95
N TYR A 41 0.24 13.51 -5.05
CA TYR A 41 -0.24 12.46 -5.95
C TYR A 41 0.06 12.76 -7.41
N LYS A 42 -0.15 14.00 -7.87
CA LYS A 42 0.21 14.42 -9.24
C LYS A 42 1.71 14.28 -9.50
N GLY A 43 2.53 14.70 -8.55
CA GLY A 43 3.98 14.56 -8.62
C GLY A 43 4.42 13.10 -8.70
N ILE A 44 3.88 12.25 -7.84
CA ILE A 44 4.19 10.80 -7.85
C ILE A 44 3.79 10.17 -9.19
N ILE A 45 2.59 10.46 -9.72
CA ILE A 45 2.15 9.94 -11.02
C ILE A 45 3.12 10.36 -12.13
N THR A 46 3.56 11.62 -12.12
CA THR A 46 4.55 12.11 -13.09
C THR A 46 5.87 11.34 -13.01
N GLU A 47 6.38 11.08 -11.81
CA GLU A 47 7.61 10.30 -11.62
C GLU A 47 7.44 8.83 -12.01
N LEU A 48 6.27 8.25 -11.77
CA LEU A 48 5.94 6.88 -12.21
C LEU A 48 5.90 6.80 -13.74
N ASP A 49 5.32 7.79 -14.42
CA ASP A 49 5.30 7.85 -15.88
C ASP A 49 6.70 7.99 -16.46
N GLN A 50 7.58 8.76 -15.82
CA GLN A 50 9.00 8.83 -16.19
C GLN A 50 9.68 7.46 -16.03
N ALA A 51 9.45 6.76 -14.93
CA ALA A 51 9.98 5.43 -14.72
C ALA A 51 9.51 4.43 -15.79
N ILE A 52 8.22 4.45 -16.11
CA ILE A 52 7.61 3.61 -17.14
C ILE A 52 8.25 3.89 -18.50
N ALA A 53 8.48 5.16 -18.84
CA ALA A 53 9.12 5.57 -20.08
C ALA A 53 10.58 5.11 -20.15
N ILE A 54 11.34 5.25 -19.05
CA ILE A 54 12.74 4.79 -18.97
C ILE A 54 12.84 3.27 -19.13
N ILE A 55 11.97 2.52 -18.49
CA ILE A 55 11.94 1.05 -18.63
C ILE A 55 11.59 0.65 -20.07
N GLY A 56 10.59 1.30 -20.65
CA GLY A 56 10.15 1.03 -22.02
C GLY A 56 9.80 -0.45 -22.23
N SER A 57 10.53 -1.10 -23.16
CA SER A 57 10.42 -2.54 -23.46
C SER A 57 11.54 -3.38 -22.84
N ASN A 58 12.42 -2.79 -22.05
CA ASN A 58 13.55 -3.51 -21.46
C ASN A 58 13.05 -4.55 -20.43
N THR A 59 13.62 -5.74 -20.50
CA THR A 59 13.33 -6.82 -19.53
C THR A 59 14.32 -6.85 -18.38
N THR A 60 15.52 -6.31 -18.61
CA THR A 60 16.60 -6.19 -17.62
C THR A 60 17.09 -4.75 -17.56
N THR A 61 17.94 -4.42 -16.60
CA THR A 61 18.63 -3.14 -16.56
C THR A 61 19.49 -2.95 -17.82
N GLY A 62 19.62 -1.70 -18.28
CA GLY A 62 20.33 -1.38 -19.52
C GLY A 62 21.81 -1.75 -19.50
N GLU A 63 22.40 -1.79 -20.69
CA GLU A 63 23.84 -2.06 -20.85
C GLU A 63 24.68 -0.99 -20.13
N GLY A 64 25.73 -1.41 -19.45
CA GLY A 64 26.58 -0.51 -18.67
C GLY A 64 26.05 -0.10 -17.29
N VAL A 65 24.89 -0.63 -16.87
CA VAL A 65 24.33 -0.47 -15.53
C VAL A 65 24.41 -1.80 -14.80
N ASP A 66 24.73 -1.76 -13.52
CA ASP A 66 24.74 -2.97 -12.68
C ASP A 66 23.40 -3.67 -12.74
N GLN A 67 23.43 -4.97 -13.00
CA GLN A 67 22.24 -5.79 -13.04
C GLN A 67 21.67 -5.94 -11.64
N LEU A 68 20.38 -5.70 -11.45
CA LEU A 68 19.72 -5.91 -10.17
C LEU A 68 19.72 -7.39 -9.79
N GLY A 69 19.37 -8.27 -10.72
CA GLY A 69 19.44 -9.72 -10.57
C GLY A 69 18.95 -10.21 -9.21
N GLU A 70 19.77 -11.02 -8.55
CA GLU A 70 19.46 -11.58 -7.22
C GLU A 70 19.34 -10.54 -6.09
N ASN A 71 19.87 -9.34 -6.28
CA ASN A 71 19.71 -8.25 -5.31
C ASN A 71 18.29 -7.66 -5.33
N ASP A 72 17.52 -7.92 -6.37
CA ASP A 72 16.11 -7.55 -6.44
C ASP A 72 15.24 -8.67 -5.86
N VAL A 73 14.98 -8.59 -4.57
CA VAL A 73 14.16 -9.57 -3.83
C VAL A 73 12.68 -9.53 -4.20
N ILE A 74 12.24 -8.52 -4.97
CA ILE A 74 10.82 -8.35 -5.34
C ILE A 74 10.53 -9.03 -6.68
N PHE A 75 11.32 -8.75 -7.70
CA PHE A 75 11.08 -9.22 -9.07
C PHE A 75 12.27 -9.90 -9.74
N GLY A 76 13.36 -10.15 -9.00
CA GLY A 76 14.55 -10.81 -9.54
C GLY A 76 15.20 -10.05 -10.70
N GLY A 77 15.09 -8.73 -10.73
CA GLY A 77 15.63 -7.89 -11.80
C GLY A 77 14.73 -7.75 -13.01
N ASN A 78 13.50 -8.28 -12.98
CA ASN A 78 12.55 -8.18 -14.09
C ASN A 78 11.97 -6.76 -14.22
N MET A 79 12.47 -5.98 -15.19
CA MET A 79 12.03 -4.60 -15.40
C MET A 79 10.59 -4.47 -15.85
N GLN A 80 10.01 -5.46 -16.54
CA GLN A 80 8.61 -5.40 -16.92
C GLN A 80 7.68 -5.56 -15.71
N ASN A 81 8.06 -6.33 -14.70
CA ASN A 81 7.31 -6.42 -13.46
C ASN A 81 7.44 -5.14 -12.64
N TRP A 82 8.60 -4.48 -12.63
CA TRP A 82 8.76 -3.14 -12.08
C TRP A 82 7.85 -2.11 -12.76
N LYS A 83 7.71 -2.19 -14.09
CA LYS A 83 6.78 -1.36 -14.88
C LYS A 83 5.34 -1.62 -14.49
N LYS A 84 4.94 -2.88 -14.34
CA LYS A 84 3.60 -3.25 -13.85
C LYS A 84 3.34 -2.74 -12.43
N LEU A 85 4.35 -2.77 -11.54
CA LEU A 85 4.24 -2.17 -10.21
C LEU A 85 3.99 -0.67 -10.29
N ALA A 86 4.73 0.06 -11.15
CA ALA A 86 4.50 1.48 -11.36
C ALA A 86 3.06 1.78 -11.81
N ASN A 87 2.54 1.02 -12.78
CA ASN A 87 1.15 1.13 -13.22
C ASN A 87 0.16 0.79 -12.10
N SER A 88 0.46 -0.20 -11.27
CA SER A 88 -0.41 -0.57 -10.13
C SER A 88 -0.46 0.52 -9.07
N LEU A 89 0.66 1.18 -8.79
CA LEU A 89 0.72 2.34 -7.90
C LEU A 89 -0.05 3.53 -8.49
N LYS A 90 0.11 3.79 -9.79
CA LYS A 90 -0.64 4.83 -10.52
C LYS A 90 -2.14 4.58 -10.42
N LEU A 91 -2.58 3.33 -10.67
CA LEU A 91 -3.99 2.94 -10.52
C LEU A 91 -4.50 3.13 -9.09
N ARG A 92 -3.72 2.70 -8.11
CA ARG A 92 -4.07 2.86 -6.68
C ARG A 92 -4.26 4.33 -6.30
N ILE A 93 -3.32 5.19 -6.69
CA ILE A 93 -3.38 6.63 -6.43
C ILE A 93 -4.62 7.24 -7.11
N ALA A 94 -4.86 6.90 -8.37
CA ALA A 94 -6.01 7.36 -9.13
C ALA A 94 -7.33 7.00 -8.44
N LEU A 95 -7.49 5.75 -8.02
CA LEU A 95 -8.70 5.31 -7.32
C LEU A 95 -8.89 5.99 -5.97
N ARG A 96 -7.80 6.25 -5.23
CA ARG A 96 -7.87 6.93 -3.94
C ARG A 96 -8.18 8.42 -4.04
N ALA A 97 -7.67 9.07 -5.07
CA ALA A 97 -7.90 10.49 -5.31
C ALA A 97 -9.28 10.77 -5.92
N SER A 98 -9.91 9.76 -6.52
CA SER A 98 -11.17 9.93 -7.24
C SER A 98 -12.26 10.58 -6.39
N GLY A 99 -12.80 11.68 -6.90
CA GLY A 99 -13.82 12.48 -6.21
C GLY A 99 -13.28 13.44 -5.14
N ALA A 100 -11.97 13.53 -4.94
CA ALA A 100 -11.39 14.51 -4.03
C ALA A 100 -11.45 15.93 -4.62
N PRO A 101 -11.60 16.97 -3.79
CA PRO A 101 -11.57 18.35 -4.28
C PRO A 101 -10.26 18.68 -4.99
N GLY A 102 -10.34 19.24 -6.20
CA GLY A 102 -9.19 19.61 -7.02
C GLY A 102 -8.54 18.47 -7.80
N GLU A 103 -9.14 17.27 -7.74
CA GLU A 103 -8.74 16.13 -8.53
C GLU A 103 -9.24 16.28 -9.98
N ASP A 104 -8.34 16.08 -10.96
CA ASP A 104 -8.60 16.22 -12.39
C ASP A 104 -7.89 15.15 -13.24
N PHE A 105 -7.27 14.15 -12.60
CA PHE A 105 -6.37 13.18 -13.25
C PHE A 105 -6.81 11.72 -13.11
N SER A 106 -7.64 11.40 -12.13
CA SER A 106 -7.93 10.01 -11.72
C SER A 106 -8.44 9.14 -12.84
N ALA A 107 -9.43 9.61 -13.60
CA ALA A 107 -10.03 8.82 -14.67
C ALA A 107 -9.02 8.46 -15.76
N ASN A 108 -8.20 9.43 -16.18
CA ASN A 108 -7.17 9.23 -17.19
C ASN A 108 -6.06 8.32 -16.68
N ALA A 109 -5.53 8.61 -15.48
CA ALA A 109 -4.46 7.83 -14.87
C ALA A 109 -4.86 6.37 -14.64
N ALA A 110 -6.09 6.12 -14.18
CA ALA A 110 -6.61 4.77 -14.02
C ALA A 110 -6.73 4.02 -15.36
N SER A 111 -7.29 4.68 -16.37
CA SER A 111 -7.46 4.10 -17.69
C SER A 111 -6.13 3.74 -18.36
N GLU A 112 -5.16 4.66 -18.30
CA GLU A 112 -3.81 4.45 -18.83
C GLU A 112 -3.08 3.32 -18.10
N ALA A 113 -3.16 3.28 -16.77
CA ALA A 113 -2.51 2.25 -15.97
C ALA A 113 -3.04 0.86 -16.31
N ILE A 114 -4.35 0.72 -16.42
CA ILE A 114 -4.99 -0.56 -16.80
C ILE A 114 -4.59 -0.97 -18.22
N ALA A 115 -4.62 -0.04 -19.17
CA ALA A 115 -4.25 -0.32 -20.56
C ALA A 115 -2.77 -0.71 -20.72
N SER A 116 -1.89 -0.13 -19.89
CA SER A 116 -0.45 -0.41 -19.91
C SER A 116 -0.06 -1.71 -19.18
N GLY A 117 -0.99 -2.29 -18.42
CA GLY A 117 -0.80 -3.51 -17.65
C GLY A 117 -0.36 -3.26 -16.21
N VAL A 118 -1.11 -3.83 -15.30
CA VAL A 118 -0.87 -3.82 -13.84
C VAL A 118 -0.35 -5.19 -13.38
N LEU A 119 0.09 -5.27 -12.12
CA LEU A 119 0.50 -6.54 -11.53
C LEU A 119 -0.67 -7.53 -11.48
N ALA A 120 -0.39 -8.76 -11.84
CA ALA A 120 -1.25 -9.92 -11.62
C ALA A 120 -0.74 -10.72 -10.40
N GLU A 121 -1.57 -11.62 -9.90
CA GLU A 121 -1.25 -12.46 -8.72
C GLU A 121 0.07 -13.22 -8.87
N THR A 122 0.42 -13.62 -10.09
CA THR A 122 1.62 -14.39 -10.39
C THR A 122 2.88 -13.56 -10.63
N ASP A 123 2.77 -12.25 -10.69
CA ASP A 123 3.90 -11.38 -11.05
C ASP A 123 4.83 -11.08 -9.85
N ALA A 124 4.32 -11.16 -8.64
CA ALA A 124 5.09 -10.86 -7.42
C ALA A 124 5.79 -12.13 -6.91
N LEU A 125 7.10 -12.13 -6.95
CA LEU A 125 7.93 -13.15 -6.29
C LEU A 125 8.20 -12.79 -4.82
N PHE A 126 7.18 -12.40 -4.08
CA PHE A 126 7.35 -12.22 -2.64
C PHE A 126 7.45 -13.60 -2.01
N THR A 127 8.64 -14.17 -2.02
CA THR A 127 8.97 -15.26 -1.10
C THR A 127 8.98 -14.66 0.29
N ALA A 128 8.18 -15.23 1.18
CA ALA A 128 8.25 -14.89 2.59
C ALA A 128 9.70 -15.03 3.04
N TYR A 129 10.35 -13.90 3.28
CA TYR A 129 11.71 -13.89 3.81
C TYR A 129 11.62 -14.27 5.28
N ILE A 130 12.00 -15.49 5.59
CA ILE A 130 12.14 -15.94 6.98
C ILE A 130 13.55 -15.58 7.40
N GLU A 131 13.68 -14.52 8.16
CA GLU A 131 14.95 -14.14 8.76
C GLU A 131 15.25 -15.07 9.94
N GLU A 132 16.29 -15.90 9.80
CA GLU A 132 16.71 -16.82 10.84
C GLU A 132 17.38 -16.12 12.04
N SER A 133 17.87 -14.93 11.85
CA SER A 133 18.48 -14.14 12.91
C SER A 133 17.65 -12.92 13.28
N ASN A 134 17.19 -12.95 14.43
CA ASN A 134 16.24 -12.15 15.03
C ASN A 134 16.83 -11.11 15.97
N ILE A 135 17.05 -9.92 15.45
CA ILE A 135 17.47 -8.75 16.25
C ILE A 135 16.37 -8.35 17.27
N TRP A 136 15.14 -8.77 17.04
CA TRP A 136 13.94 -8.38 17.78
C TRP A 136 13.23 -9.53 18.51
N GLY A 137 13.86 -10.70 18.60
CA GLY A 137 13.34 -11.85 19.35
C GLY A 137 12.19 -12.62 18.63
N GLY A 138 11.98 -12.45 17.34
CA GLY A 138 10.99 -13.11 16.51
C GLY A 138 11.32 -12.93 15.04
N SER A 139 10.79 -13.70 14.14
CA SER A 139 11.06 -13.51 12.73
C SER A 139 10.60 -12.11 12.32
N ALA A 140 11.44 -11.39 11.59
CA ALA A 140 11.12 -10.06 11.09
C ALA A 140 10.10 -10.09 9.95
N SER A 141 9.40 -11.20 9.76
CA SER A 141 8.33 -11.27 8.79
C SER A 141 7.18 -10.36 9.20
N TYR A 142 6.55 -9.76 8.21
CA TYR A 142 5.36 -8.94 8.41
C TYR A 142 4.26 -9.69 9.19
N GLY A 143 4.26 -11.03 9.10
CA GLY A 143 3.40 -11.90 9.88
C GLY A 143 3.68 -11.86 11.37
N ASP A 144 4.93 -11.71 11.79
CA ASP A 144 5.26 -11.65 13.21
C ASP A 144 4.96 -10.31 13.85
N ILE A 145 5.13 -9.22 13.12
CA ILE A 145 4.64 -7.91 13.58
C ILE A 145 3.14 -8.01 13.81
N TRP A 146 2.41 -8.60 12.89
CA TRP A 146 1.00 -8.87 12.98
C TRP A 146 0.64 -9.77 14.16
N HIS A 147 1.37 -10.85 14.34
CA HIS A 147 1.17 -11.81 15.44
C HIS A 147 1.39 -11.17 16.80
N ASN A 148 2.45 -10.39 16.96
CA ASN A 148 2.76 -9.70 18.21
C ASN A 148 1.77 -8.57 18.52
N PHE A 149 1.25 -7.87 17.52
CA PHE A 149 0.27 -6.81 17.70
C PHE A 149 -1.18 -7.29 17.71
N ALA A 150 -1.49 -8.44 17.12
CA ALA A 150 -2.86 -8.94 17.03
C ALA A 150 -3.42 -9.49 18.34
N GLY A 151 -2.57 -9.72 19.35
CA GLY A 151 -2.97 -10.41 20.59
C GLY A 151 -4.05 -9.73 21.41
N SER A 152 -4.20 -8.40 21.37
CA SER A 152 -5.20 -7.73 22.22
C SER A 152 -5.63 -6.31 21.80
N GLN A 153 -4.92 -5.66 20.89
CA GLN A 153 -5.12 -4.23 20.64
C GLN A 153 -5.76 -3.89 19.30
N TRP A 154 -5.74 -4.81 18.33
CA TRP A 154 -6.27 -4.58 17.00
C TRP A 154 -7.69 -5.13 16.88
N ARG A 155 -8.55 -4.32 16.27
CA ARG A 155 -9.96 -4.68 16.01
C ARG A 155 -10.29 -4.35 14.55
N ALA A 156 -11.08 -5.20 13.91
CA ALA A 156 -11.67 -4.85 12.64
C ALA A 156 -12.62 -3.66 12.82
N THR A 157 -12.57 -2.71 11.89
CA THR A 157 -13.49 -1.57 11.93
C THR A 157 -14.90 -2.00 11.49
N GLU A 158 -15.92 -1.36 12.00
CA GLU A 158 -17.30 -1.57 11.57
C GLU A 158 -17.45 -1.40 10.05
N ALA A 159 -16.81 -0.38 9.47
CA ALA A 159 -16.85 -0.15 8.05
C ALA A 159 -16.30 -1.34 7.23
N MET A 160 -15.17 -1.92 7.65
CA MET A 160 -14.59 -3.08 7.00
C MET A 160 -15.50 -4.30 7.11
N VAL A 161 -16.00 -4.59 8.31
CA VAL A 161 -16.90 -5.74 8.54
C VAL A 161 -18.17 -5.58 7.71
N ASN A 162 -18.81 -4.41 7.73
CA ASN A 162 -20.03 -4.15 6.96
C ASN A 162 -19.82 -4.29 5.46
N ILE A 163 -18.69 -3.81 4.92
CA ILE A 163 -18.37 -3.98 3.50
C ILE A 163 -18.27 -5.46 3.14
N LEU A 164 -17.56 -6.24 3.94
CA LEU A 164 -17.36 -7.68 3.69
C LEU A 164 -18.67 -8.46 3.85
N GLN A 165 -19.47 -8.17 4.87
CA GLN A 165 -20.77 -8.81 5.11
C GLN A 165 -21.78 -8.49 4.00
N ASN A 166 -21.95 -7.21 3.66
CA ASN A 166 -22.91 -6.76 2.65
C ASN A 166 -22.63 -7.33 1.25
N ASN A 167 -21.36 -7.65 0.99
CA ASN A 167 -20.94 -8.27 -0.27
C ASN A 167 -20.83 -9.79 -0.18
N ASN A 168 -21.20 -10.42 0.93
CA ASN A 168 -21.00 -11.87 1.18
C ASN A 168 -19.57 -12.31 0.87
N ASP A 169 -18.58 -11.50 1.22
CA ASP A 169 -17.18 -11.71 0.89
C ASP A 169 -16.62 -12.87 1.72
N PRO A 170 -16.12 -13.95 1.07
CA PRO A 170 -15.61 -15.12 1.78
C PRO A 170 -14.37 -14.84 2.63
N ARG A 171 -13.70 -13.71 2.42
CA ARG A 171 -12.52 -13.29 3.20
C ARG A 171 -12.91 -12.92 4.63
N LEU A 172 -14.16 -12.53 4.90
CA LEU A 172 -14.59 -12.16 6.24
C LEU A 172 -14.23 -13.24 7.26
N SER A 173 -14.60 -14.48 7.00
CA SER A 173 -14.31 -15.62 7.90
C SER A 173 -12.83 -16.01 7.95
N LYS A 174 -12.01 -15.51 7.03
CA LYS A 174 -10.56 -15.77 6.99
C LYS A 174 -9.76 -14.71 7.72
N ILE A 175 -10.22 -13.45 7.64
CA ILE A 175 -9.55 -12.30 8.25
C ILE A 175 -10.00 -12.13 9.70
N THR A 176 -11.20 -12.59 10.02
CA THR A 176 -11.87 -12.31 11.30
C THR A 176 -12.38 -13.55 11.96
N LYS A 177 -12.34 -13.60 13.29
CA LYS A 177 -13.00 -14.67 14.10
C LYS A 177 -14.21 -14.11 14.81
N PRO A 178 -15.33 -14.84 14.86
CA PRO A 178 -16.42 -14.49 15.76
C PRO A 178 -15.92 -14.41 17.20
N SER A 179 -16.41 -13.46 17.96
CA SER A 179 -16.12 -13.44 19.39
C SER A 179 -16.83 -14.62 20.07
N VAL A 180 -16.07 -15.42 20.79
CA VAL A 180 -16.65 -16.51 21.56
C VAL A 180 -17.22 -15.94 22.86
N GLY A 181 -18.55 -15.73 22.87
CA GLY A 181 -19.29 -15.42 24.10
C GLY A 181 -19.13 -14.02 24.68
N GLY A 182 -18.73 -13.04 23.88
CA GLY A 182 -18.52 -11.68 24.35
C GLY A 182 -19.10 -10.60 23.44
N THR A 183 -19.62 -9.58 24.05
CA THR A 183 -19.94 -8.32 23.37
C THR A 183 -18.65 -7.70 22.85
N MET A 184 -18.50 -7.58 21.55
CA MET A 184 -17.36 -6.83 21.02
C MET A 184 -17.68 -5.37 20.84
N THR A 185 -16.70 -4.59 21.21
CA THR A 185 -16.71 -3.14 20.96
C THR A 185 -15.95 -2.84 19.69
N ILE A 186 -16.60 -2.17 18.75
CA ILE A 186 -15.95 -1.61 17.55
C ILE A 186 -15.71 -0.14 17.82
N LEU A 187 -14.52 0.34 17.48
CA LEU A 187 -14.23 1.76 17.48
C LEU A 187 -14.95 2.44 16.32
N LYS A 188 -15.86 3.36 16.61
CA LYS A 188 -16.42 4.27 15.60
C LYS A 188 -15.46 5.44 15.38
N PRO A 189 -14.82 5.52 14.20
CA PRO A 189 -13.86 6.60 13.93
C PRO A 189 -14.46 8.01 14.02
N SER A 190 -15.77 8.14 13.76
CA SER A 190 -16.48 9.43 13.76
C SER A 190 -16.77 10.00 15.14
N THR A 191 -16.85 9.19 16.19
CA THR A 191 -17.22 9.62 17.54
C THR A 191 -16.18 9.26 18.59
N GLY A 192 -15.20 8.41 18.27
CA GLY A 192 -14.28 7.88 19.27
C GLY A 192 -14.92 6.94 20.30
N GLU A 193 -16.21 6.62 20.13
CA GLU A 193 -16.95 5.76 21.04
C GLU A 193 -16.76 4.29 20.70
N ASN A 194 -16.62 3.48 21.74
CA ASN A 194 -16.68 2.04 21.62
C ASN A 194 -18.13 1.60 21.58
N VAL A 195 -18.59 1.08 20.45
CA VAL A 195 -19.96 0.57 20.30
C VAL A 195 -19.96 -0.93 20.46
N ALA A 196 -20.81 -1.41 21.37
CA ALA A 196 -21.06 -2.84 21.50
C ALA A 196 -21.87 -3.32 20.30
N LEU A 197 -21.34 -4.25 19.54
CA LEU A 197 -22.10 -5.00 18.54
C LEU A 197 -22.72 -6.23 19.22
N ILE A 198 -24.03 -6.33 19.10
CA ILE A 198 -24.81 -7.41 19.68
C ILE A 198 -24.86 -8.63 18.71
N ASP A 199 -24.25 -8.55 17.57
CA ASP A 199 -24.31 -9.62 16.58
C ASP A 199 -23.05 -10.48 16.54
N ASP A 200 -23.23 -11.78 16.27
CA ASP A 200 -22.27 -12.88 16.40
C ASP A 200 -21.02 -12.79 15.49
N HIS A 201 -20.80 -11.67 14.80
CA HIS A 201 -19.74 -11.51 13.84
C HIS A 201 -18.76 -10.43 14.21
N VAL A 202 -18.08 -10.63 15.30
CA VAL A 202 -17.03 -9.70 15.60
C VAL A 202 -15.69 -10.33 15.66
N ALA A 203 -14.87 -9.64 15.01
CA ALA A 203 -13.74 -10.24 14.41
C ALA A 203 -12.45 -9.78 15.05
N PHE A 204 -11.70 -10.73 15.57
CA PHE A 204 -10.27 -10.59 15.74
C PHE A 204 -9.61 -10.90 14.40
N LEU A 205 -8.59 -10.15 14.04
CA LEU A 205 -7.69 -10.55 12.97
C LEU A 205 -7.10 -11.90 13.37
N GLN A 206 -7.24 -12.89 12.49
CA GLN A 206 -6.66 -14.19 12.74
C GLN A 206 -5.16 -14.09 12.57
N SER A 207 -4.44 -14.40 13.62
CA SER A 207 -3.03 -14.78 13.54
C SER A 207 -2.83 -16.07 12.78
#